data_7322efbee6078053fefe3574d8c116d8
#
_entry.id   7322efbee6078053fefe3574d8c116d8
#
_cell.length_a   1.000
_cell.length_b   1.000
_cell.length_c   1.000
_cell.angle_alpha   90.00
_cell.angle_beta   90.00
_cell.angle_gamma   90.00
#
_symmetry.space_group_name_H-M   'P 1'
#
loop_
_entity.id
_entity.type
_entity.pdbx_description
1 polymer ?
#
loop_
_entity_poly.entity_id
_entity_poly.type
_entity_poly.pdbx_seq_one_letter_code
_entity_poly.pdbx_strand_id
1 'polypeptide(L)'
;MNLVLLLTLAGRLAGQTGRGDEIASLKTARVNGVELHYLDEGSGLPLILIHGGLGDYREWGAQMARFSARNRVIAYSRRYNYPNHNEPISPDHSAIIEAEDLAALIDLLKLERVDIVGYSYGAFTALCYATRHPERVRNLVLAEPPVLKWLPDIAGGNVELDRFMKGLWQPAAAAFRNNDPQAALRITCDYFSGKGSYEAMPPDGRRALTDNLREWKALTTSRDAFPTLDRDAVRKLNMSIFLLSGEKTLPPLRLINEELIRLLPNAEHVAVPNATHDMWIEKPEVCGETVRSFLDRH
;
A
#
# COMPACT_ATOMS: atom_id res chain seq x y z
N MET A 1 15.85 10.80 -18.39
CA MET A 1 14.79 11.35 -19.25
C MET A 1 13.64 10.36 -19.26
N ASN A 2 12.87 10.29 -18.16
CA ASN A 2 11.64 9.47 -18.06
C ASN A 2 10.66 10.15 -17.04
N LEU A 3 10.27 11.37 -17.38
CA LEU A 3 9.37 12.20 -16.56
C LEU A 3 7.91 12.16 -17.04
N VAL A 4 7.54 11.23 -17.90
CA VAL A 4 6.28 11.36 -18.68
C VAL A 4 5.18 10.36 -18.26
N LEU A 5 5.46 9.37 -17.38
CA LEU A 5 4.50 8.27 -17.16
C LEU A 5 3.59 8.39 -15.92
N LEU A 6 3.92 9.21 -14.92
CA LEU A 6 2.99 9.51 -13.80
C LEU A 6 1.70 10.25 -14.26
N LEU A 7 1.59 10.52 -15.55
CA LEU A 7 0.70 11.51 -16.14
C LEU A 7 -0.60 10.96 -16.74
N THR A 8 -0.80 9.66 -16.86
CA THR A 8 -1.86 9.16 -17.77
C THR A 8 -3.00 8.36 -17.13
N LEU A 9 -2.92 7.92 -15.88
CA LEU A 9 -4.01 7.11 -15.31
C LEU A 9 -4.96 7.87 -14.39
N ALA A 10 -4.52 8.90 -13.67
CA ALA A 10 -5.45 9.77 -12.93
C ALA A 10 -6.45 10.50 -13.86
N GLY A 11 -6.10 10.69 -15.12
CA GLY A 11 -6.95 11.35 -16.12
C GLY A 11 -7.97 10.46 -16.83
N ARG A 12 -7.90 9.12 -16.72
CA ARG A 12 -8.86 8.23 -17.39
C ARG A 12 -10.03 7.76 -16.52
N LEU A 13 -9.91 7.83 -15.20
CA LEU A 13 -10.99 7.49 -14.28
C LEU A 13 -11.90 8.69 -13.93
N ALA A 14 -11.44 9.92 -14.11
CA ALA A 14 -12.23 11.12 -13.82
C ALA A 14 -13.28 11.47 -14.91
N GLY A 15 -13.48 10.63 -15.90
CA GLY A 15 -14.20 10.99 -17.13
C GLY A 15 -15.70 10.74 -17.16
N GLN A 16 -16.38 10.16 -16.16
CA GLN A 16 -17.80 9.85 -16.31
C GLN A 16 -18.72 9.93 -15.08
N THR A 17 -18.21 10.03 -13.86
CA THR A 17 -19.06 10.25 -12.67
C THR A 17 -18.55 11.43 -11.85
N GLY A 18 -19.44 12.29 -11.36
CA GLY A 18 -19.06 13.35 -10.44
C GLY A 18 -18.55 12.75 -9.12
N ARG A 19 -17.61 13.44 -8.42
CA ARG A 19 -17.02 12.98 -7.16
C ARG A 19 -18.06 12.58 -6.09
N GLY A 20 -19.24 13.21 -6.12
CA GLY A 20 -20.37 12.87 -5.24
C GLY A 20 -20.97 11.50 -5.54
N ASP A 21 -21.09 11.15 -6.82
CA ASP A 21 -21.67 9.86 -7.25
C ASP A 21 -20.71 8.70 -6.98
N GLU A 22 -19.41 8.93 -7.09
CA GLU A 22 -18.36 7.95 -6.79
C GLU A 22 -18.36 7.58 -5.29
N ILE A 23 -18.43 8.56 -4.40
CA ILE A 23 -18.53 8.31 -2.94
C ILE A 23 -19.85 7.64 -2.58
N ALA A 24 -20.96 8.00 -3.24
CA ALA A 24 -22.27 7.40 -3.00
C ALA A 24 -22.32 5.90 -3.33
N SER A 25 -21.41 5.39 -4.15
CA SER A 25 -21.30 3.97 -4.47
C SER A 25 -20.51 3.16 -3.42
N LEU A 26 -19.79 3.82 -2.51
CA LEU A 26 -18.99 3.17 -1.48
C LEU A 26 -19.85 2.65 -0.33
N LYS A 27 -19.49 1.48 0.15
CA LYS A 27 -19.98 0.95 1.42
C LYS A 27 -19.14 1.49 2.57
N THR A 28 -19.69 1.48 3.77
CA THR A 28 -19.00 1.88 4.99
C THR A 28 -18.96 0.73 6.00
N ALA A 29 -17.87 0.65 6.74
CA ALA A 29 -17.67 -0.26 7.85
C ALA A 29 -17.18 0.51 9.07
N ARG A 30 -17.82 0.31 10.23
CA ARG A 30 -17.35 0.90 11.48
C ARG A 30 -16.61 -0.16 12.29
N VAL A 31 -15.29 0.03 12.43
CA VAL A 31 -14.39 -0.91 13.10
C VAL A 31 -13.42 -0.14 14.00
N ASN A 32 -13.10 -0.66 15.17
CA ASN A 32 -12.10 -0.10 16.10
C ASN A 32 -12.25 1.43 16.34
N GLY A 33 -13.49 1.91 16.36
CA GLY A 33 -13.80 3.33 16.58
C GLY A 33 -13.59 4.25 15.37
N VAL A 34 -13.31 3.69 14.19
CA VAL A 34 -13.18 4.45 12.93
C VAL A 34 -14.17 3.96 11.90
N GLU A 35 -14.43 4.79 10.89
CA GLU A 35 -15.22 4.44 9.71
C GLU A 35 -14.30 4.24 8.51
N LEU A 36 -14.45 3.09 7.84
CA LEU A 36 -13.72 2.76 6.62
C LEU A 36 -14.69 2.70 5.45
N HIS A 37 -14.35 3.39 4.36
CA HIS A 37 -15.07 3.29 3.09
C HIS A 37 -14.42 2.22 2.21
N TYR A 38 -15.25 1.45 1.48
CA TYR A 38 -14.76 0.38 0.62
C TYR A 38 -15.67 0.12 -0.58
N LEU A 39 -15.07 -0.33 -1.68
CA LEU A 39 -15.74 -1.00 -2.79
C LEU A 39 -15.91 -2.48 -2.46
N ASP A 40 -17.01 -3.10 -2.92
CA ASP A 40 -17.28 -4.52 -2.76
C ASP A 40 -17.98 -5.01 -4.05
N GLU A 41 -17.18 -5.56 -4.95
CA GLU A 41 -17.59 -5.92 -6.30
C GLU A 41 -17.30 -7.38 -6.64
N GLY A 42 -18.10 -7.93 -7.54
CA GLY A 42 -17.96 -9.32 -7.98
C GLY A 42 -18.54 -10.33 -6.99
N SER A 43 -18.16 -11.60 -7.19
CA SER A 43 -18.61 -12.73 -6.37
C SER A 43 -17.54 -13.83 -6.36
N GLY A 44 -17.70 -14.81 -5.45
CA GLY A 44 -16.73 -15.90 -5.31
C GLY A 44 -15.80 -15.71 -4.10
N LEU A 45 -14.56 -16.18 -4.22
CA LEU A 45 -13.59 -16.13 -3.13
C LEU A 45 -13.21 -14.67 -2.81
N PRO A 46 -13.19 -14.27 -1.51
CA PRO A 46 -12.93 -12.90 -1.15
C PRO A 46 -11.47 -12.53 -1.38
N LEU A 47 -11.25 -11.39 -2.02
CA LEU A 47 -9.97 -10.76 -2.28
C LEU A 47 -9.95 -9.36 -1.69
N ILE A 48 -9.05 -9.11 -0.76
CA ILE A 48 -8.83 -7.80 -0.14
C ILE A 48 -7.68 -7.09 -0.86
N LEU A 49 -7.91 -5.84 -1.27
CA LEU A 49 -6.90 -4.97 -1.88
C LEU A 49 -6.54 -3.85 -0.90
N ILE A 50 -5.24 -3.71 -0.58
CA ILE A 50 -4.72 -2.76 0.40
C ILE A 50 -3.72 -1.83 -0.27
N HIS A 51 -4.09 -0.57 -0.42
CA HIS A 51 -3.32 0.48 -1.10
C HIS A 51 -2.07 0.93 -0.33
N GLY A 52 -1.15 1.61 -1.02
CA GLY A 52 0.08 2.17 -0.48
C GLY A 52 -0.09 3.44 0.36
N GLY A 53 1.00 4.02 0.86
CA GLY A 53 1.01 5.33 1.50
C GLY A 53 0.59 6.43 0.52
N LEU A 54 -0.12 7.47 1.00
CA LEU A 54 -0.71 8.53 0.17
C LEU A 54 -1.70 8.04 -0.90
N GLY A 55 -2.06 6.74 -0.90
CA GLY A 55 -3.09 6.15 -1.74
C GLY A 55 -4.44 6.04 -1.03
N ASP A 56 -5.43 5.50 -1.72
CA ASP A 56 -6.74 5.12 -1.21
C ASP A 56 -7.37 4.04 -2.12
N TYR A 57 -8.63 3.66 -1.89
CA TYR A 57 -9.31 2.62 -2.67
C TYR A 57 -9.21 2.84 -4.20
N ARG A 58 -9.10 4.09 -4.67
CA ARG A 58 -8.99 4.46 -6.11
C ARG A 58 -7.72 3.93 -6.78
N GLU A 59 -6.66 3.64 -6.01
CA GLU A 59 -5.42 3.05 -6.54
C GLU A 59 -5.68 1.74 -7.28
N TRP A 60 -6.70 1.01 -6.88
CA TRP A 60 -7.08 -0.27 -7.46
C TRP A 60 -8.04 -0.19 -8.65
N GLY A 61 -8.46 1.02 -9.07
CA GLY A 61 -9.46 1.22 -10.12
C GLY A 61 -9.15 0.47 -11.42
N ALA A 62 -7.87 0.48 -11.87
CA ALA A 62 -7.44 -0.27 -13.05
C ALA A 62 -7.52 -1.81 -12.88
N GLN A 63 -7.57 -2.30 -11.65
CA GLN A 63 -7.56 -3.73 -11.33
C GLN A 63 -8.94 -4.29 -10.97
N MET A 64 -9.89 -3.43 -10.58
CA MET A 64 -11.21 -3.86 -10.10
C MET A 64 -11.91 -4.80 -11.07
N ALA A 65 -12.07 -4.41 -12.35
CA ALA A 65 -12.73 -5.25 -13.36
C ALA A 65 -12.01 -6.59 -13.57
N ARG A 66 -10.66 -6.62 -13.52
CA ARG A 66 -9.87 -7.83 -13.68
C ARG A 66 -10.09 -8.83 -12.55
N PHE A 67 -10.06 -8.35 -11.33
CA PHE A 67 -10.19 -9.22 -10.17
C PHE A 67 -11.64 -9.57 -9.86
N SER A 68 -12.60 -8.63 -10.00
CA SER A 68 -14.02 -8.87 -9.73
C SER A 68 -14.69 -9.84 -10.72
N ALA A 69 -14.05 -10.12 -11.86
CA ALA A 69 -14.52 -11.14 -12.80
C ALA A 69 -14.60 -12.55 -12.21
N ARG A 70 -13.81 -12.85 -11.15
CA ARG A 70 -13.75 -14.18 -10.52
C ARG A 70 -13.71 -14.16 -8.99
N ASN A 71 -13.54 -13.01 -8.38
CA ASN A 71 -13.46 -12.84 -6.92
C ASN A 71 -14.53 -11.85 -6.44
N ARG A 72 -14.94 -11.97 -5.19
CA ARG A 72 -15.54 -10.85 -4.47
C ARG A 72 -14.40 -9.95 -4.00
N VAL A 73 -14.24 -8.80 -4.64
CA VAL A 73 -13.13 -7.86 -4.39
C VAL A 73 -13.57 -6.78 -3.43
N ILE A 74 -12.81 -6.62 -2.35
CA ILE A 74 -12.99 -5.55 -1.36
C ILE A 74 -11.75 -4.66 -1.43
N ALA A 75 -11.89 -3.46 -1.98
CA ALA A 75 -10.86 -2.42 -2.00
C ALA A 75 -11.25 -1.33 -1.00
N TYR A 76 -10.58 -1.25 0.14
CA TYR A 76 -10.91 -0.31 1.20
C TYR A 76 -9.87 0.80 1.33
N SER A 77 -10.30 1.96 1.80
CA SER A 77 -9.41 3.02 2.23
C SER A 77 -8.98 2.79 3.67
N ARG A 78 -7.64 2.78 3.90
CA ARG A 78 -7.08 2.63 5.23
C ARG A 78 -7.53 3.80 6.13
N ARG A 79 -7.42 3.64 7.42
CA ARG A 79 -7.97 4.47 8.52
C ARG A 79 -8.05 5.98 8.24
N TYR A 80 -7.00 6.61 7.75
CA TYR A 80 -6.90 8.07 7.58
C TYR A 80 -6.85 8.52 6.11
N ASN A 81 -7.13 7.59 5.19
CA ASN A 81 -7.11 7.85 3.76
C ASN A 81 -8.50 8.27 3.25
N TYR A 82 -8.50 9.03 2.15
CA TYR A 82 -9.73 9.47 1.50
C TYR A 82 -10.64 8.28 1.10
N PRO A 83 -11.96 8.35 1.25
CA PRO A 83 -12.74 9.48 1.74
C PRO A 83 -13.04 9.45 3.25
N ASN A 84 -12.33 8.65 4.03
CA ASN A 84 -12.54 8.57 5.47
C ASN A 84 -12.25 9.93 6.14
N HIS A 85 -13.10 10.29 7.12
CA HIS A 85 -12.99 11.54 7.87
C HIS A 85 -12.51 11.33 9.31
N ASN A 86 -11.89 10.17 9.59
CA ASN A 86 -11.36 9.87 10.92
C ASN A 86 -10.23 10.84 11.28
N GLU A 87 -10.31 11.41 12.48
CA GLU A 87 -9.21 12.24 13.01
C GLU A 87 -8.17 11.36 13.71
N PRO A 88 -6.87 11.66 13.54
CA PRO A 88 -5.82 10.97 14.29
C PRO A 88 -5.97 11.21 15.79
N ILE A 89 -6.28 10.14 16.53
CA ILE A 89 -6.52 10.17 17.99
C ILE A 89 -5.29 9.79 18.82
N SER A 90 -4.23 9.31 18.16
CA SER A 90 -3.03 8.80 18.82
C SER A 90 -1.79 9.14 17.98
N PRO A 91 -0.65 9.45 18.63
CA PRO A 91 0.64 9.57 17.98
C PRO A 91 1.26 8.21 17.62
N ASP A 92 0.54 7.10 17.81
CA ASP A 92 1.06 5.72 17.66
C ASP A 92 0.50 5.01 16.43
N HIS A 93 0.11 5.74 15.39
CA HIS A 93 -0.37 5.15 14.14
C HIS A 93 0.69 4.26 13.49
N SER A 94 0.32 3.02 13.15
CA SER A 94 1.26 2.02 12.64
C SER A 94 0.58 0.96 11.78
N ALA A 95 1.38 0.18 11.04
CA ALA A 95 0.91 -0.98 10.29
C ALA A 95 0.23 -2.04 11.16
N ILE A 96 0.56 -2.12 12.45
CA ILE A 96 -0.13 -3.01 13.41
C ILE A 96 -1.57 -2.55 13.65
N ILE A 97 -1.77 -1.27 13.91
CA ILE A 97 -3.12 -0.69 14.11
C ILE A 97 -3.96 -0.90 12.85
N GLU A 98 -3.38 -0.71 11.68
CA GLU A 98 -4.09 -0.95 10.42
C GLU A 98 -4.36 -2.44 10.16
N ALA A 99 -3.48 -3.34 10.61
CA ALA A 99 -3.72 -4.79 10.57
C ALA A 99 -4.88 -5.20 11.50
N GLU A 100 -5.04 -4.53 12.64
CA GLU A 100 -6.18 -4.71 13.53
C GLU A 100 -7.49 -4.19 12.91
N ASP A 101 -7.45 -3.08 12.16
CA ASP A 101 -8.60 -2.61 11.40
C ASP A 101 -8.97 -3.58 10.27
N LEU A 102 -7.98 -4.13 9.58
CA LEU A 102 -8.20 -5.17 8.58
C LEU A 102 -8.84 -6.41 9.19
N ALA A 103 -8.38 -6.87 10.35
CA ALA A 103 -8.96 -8.00 11.07
C ALA A 103 -10.44 -7.74 11.39
N ALA A 104 -10.74 -6.56 11.94
CA ALA A 104 -12.10 -6.18 12.29
C ALA A 104 -13.02 -6.01 11.05
N LEU A 105 -12.47 -5.52 9.93
CA LEU A 105 -13.20 -5.46 8.67
C LEU A 105 -13.54 -6.85 8.12
N ILE A 106 -12.58 -7.78 8.14
CA ILE A 106 -12.76 -9.18 7.72
C ILE A 106 -13.84 -9.85 8.57
N ASP A 107 -13.83 -9.64 9.89
CA ASP A 107 -14.82 -10.19 10.81
C ASP A 107 -16.21 -9.57 10.60
N LEU A 108 -16.30 -8.24 10.43
CA LEU A 108 -17.56 -7.55 10.14
C LEU A 108 -18.20 -8.05 8.85
N LEU A 109 -17.40 -8.31 7.82
CA LEU A 109 -17.85 -8.84 6.54
C LEU A 109 -18.10 -10.36 6.57
N LYS A 110 -17.85 -11.03 7.71
CA LYS A 110 -18.01 -12.48 7.93
C LYS A 110 -17.22 -13.32 6.93
N LEU A 111 -16.00 -12.90 6.64
CA LEU A 111 -15.11 -13.62 5.73
C LEU A 111 -14.27 -14.61 6.55
N GLU A 112 -14.34 -15.91 6.23
CA GLU A 112 -13.58 -16.94 6.97
C GLU A 112 -12.09 -16.94 6.61
N ARG A 113 -11.82 -16.97 5.30
CA ARG A 113 -10.46 -16.90 4.73
C ARG A 113 -10.47 -15.97 3.51
N VAL A 114 -9.39 -15.21 3.33
CA VAL A 114 -9.27 -14.20 2.28
C VAL A 114 -7.98 -14.36 1.50
N ASP A 115 -8.00 -13.95 0.24
CA ASP A 115 -6.80 -13.55 -0.48
C ASP A 115 -6.51 -12.09 -0.16
N ILE A 116 -5.22 -11.74 -0.08
CA ILE A 116 -4.82 -10.36 0.18
C ILE A 116 -3.78 -9.94 -0.85
N VAL A 117 -4.00 -8.79 -1.47
CA VAL A 117 -3.01 -8.08 -2.28
C VAL A 117 -2.72 -6.76 -1.58
N GLY A 118 -1.50 -6.60 -1.11
CA GLY A 118 -1.04 -5.36 -0.50
C GLY A 118 0.06 -4.70 -1.32
N TYR A 119 0.06 -3.37 -1.36
CA TYR A 119 1.08 -2.58 -2.00
C TYR A 119 1.75 -1.63 -1.02
N SER A 120 3.09 -1.56 -1.03
CA SER A 120 3.88 -0.64 -0.21
C SER A 120 3.49 -0.73 1.27
N TYR A 121 3.03 0.35 1.90
CA TYR A 121 2.57 0.34 3.28
C TYR A 121 1.39 -0.61 3.50
N GLY A 122 0.50 -0.77 2.51
CA GLY A 122 -0.56 -1.78 2.53
C GLY A 122 -0.03 -3.21 2.49
N ALA A 123 1.09 -3.47 1.81
CA ALA A 123 1.76 -4.77 1.86
C ALA A 123 2.38 -5.04 3.24
N PHE A 124 2.90 -4.00 3.90
CA PHE A 124 3.38 -4.13 5.27
C PHE A 124 2.23 -4.40 6.26
N THR A 125 1.09 -3.72 6.10
CA THR A 125 -0.15 -3.99 6.85
C THR A 125 -0.62 -5.44 6.63
N ALA A 126 -0.64 -5.91 5.37
CA ALA A 126 -0.99 -7.28 5.02
C ALA A 126 -0.06 -8.32 5.68
N LEU A 127 1.24 -8.06 5.67
CA LEU A 127 2.23 -8.94 6.29
C LEU A 127 2.09 -8.95 7.83
N CYS A 128 1.84 -7.79 8.45
CA CYS A 128 1.53 -7.70 9.88
C CYS A 128 0.25 -8.49 10.22
N TYR A 129 -0.78 -8.42 9.39
CA TYR A 129 -2.00 -9.20 9.57
C TYR A 129 -1.72 -10.71 9.42
N ALA A 130 -1.07 -11.13 8.34
CA ALA A 130 -0.81 -12.53 8.05
C ALA A 130 0.04 -13.23 9.13
N THR A 131 0.99 -12.53 9.75
CA THR A 131 1.79 -13.10 10.85
C THR A 131 1.00 -13.29 12.14
N ARG A 132 -0.14 -12.61 12.33
CA ARG A 132 -1.02 -12.74 13.50
C ARG A 132 -2.19 -13.69 13.28
N HIS A 133 -2.65 -13.78 12.03
CA HIS A 133 -3.84 -14.53 11.61
C HIS A 133 -3.55 -15.40 10.38
N PRO A 134 -2.49 -16.27 10.40
CA PRO A 134 -2.10 -17.03 9.23
C PRO A 134 -3.20 -17.98 8.73
N GLU A 135 -4.05 -18.48 9.62
CA GLU A 135 -5.20 -19.35 9.31
C GLU A 135 -6.30 -18.62 8.51
N ARG A 136 -6.34 -17.29 8.58
CA ARG A 136 -7.34 -16.44 7.90
C ARG A 136 -6.91 -16.03 6.49
N VAL A 137 -5.67 -16.29 6.11
CA VAL A 137 -5.12 -15.94 4.78
C VAL A 137 -4.98 -17.19 3.94
N ARG A 138 -5.55 -17.16 2.72
CA ARG A 138 -5.40 -18.23 1.74
C ARG A 138 -4.20 -17.97 0.86
N ASN A 139 -4.15 -16.82 0.21
CA ASN A 139 -3.06 -16.35 -0.62
C ASN A 139 -2.63 -14.94 -0.21
N LEU A 140 -1.33 -14.69 -0.19
CA LEU A 140 -0.75 -13.40 0.20
C LEU A 140 0.14 -12.85 -0.90
N VAL A 141 -0.25 -11.72 -1.47
CA VAL A 141 0.55 -10.98 -2.46
C VAL A 141 1.12 -9.74 -1.79
N LEU A 142 2.42 -9.62 -1.79
CA LEU A 142 3.18 -8.52 -1.18
C LEU A 142 3.95 -7.76 -2.26
N ALA A 143 3.50 -6.55 -2.58
CA ALA A 143 4.22 -5.65 -3.47
C ALA A 143 5.02 -4.64 -2.64
N GLU A 144 6.30 -4.93 -2.44
CA GLU A 144 7.31 -4.07 -1.80
C GLU A 144 6.93 -3.54 -0.40
N PRO A 145 6.70 -4.40 0.60
CA PRO A 145 6.42 -3.98 1.97
C PRO A 145 7.64 -3.29 2.61
N PRO A 146 7.52 -2.08 3.18
CA PRO A 146 8.63 -1.35 3.79
C PRO A 146 8.92 -1.82 5.23
N VAL A 147 9.46 -3.03 5.40
CA VAL A 147 9.86 -3.57 6.72
C VAL A 147 11.19 -2.96 7.15
N LEU A 148 11.21 -1.64 7.32
CA LEU A 148 12.44 -0.84 7.47
C LEU A 148 13.29 -1.24 8.67
N LYS A 149 12.70 -1.77 9.73
CA LYS A 149 13.43 -2.22 10.92
C LYS A 149 14.28 -3.47 10.70
N TRP A 150 14.19 -4.11 9.53
CA TRP A 150 15.12 -5.17 9.16
C TRP A 150 16.43 -4.66 8.57
N LEU A 151 16.43 -3.44 8.00
CA LEU A 151 17.58 -2.88 7.30
C LEU A 151 18.88 -2.86 8.15
N PRO A 152 18.87 -2.53 9.45
CA PRO A 152 20.08 -2.53 10.25
C PRO A 152 20.83 -3.87 10.28
N ASP A 153 20.11 -4.98 10.09
CA ASP A 153 20.69 -6.33 10.12
C ASP A 153 21.05 -6.85 8.71
N ILE A 154 20.84 -6.06 7.68
CA ILE A 154 21.14 -6.39 6.27
C ILE A 154 22.38 -5.61 5.83
N ALA A 155 23.29 -6.28 5.11
CA ALA A 155 24.49 -5.62 4.58
C ALA A 155 24.12 -4.40 3.73
N GLY A 156 24.68 -3.23 4.06
CA GLY A 156 24.36 -1.95 3.42
C GLY A 156 23.04 -1.31 3.88
N GLY A 157 22.20 -2.02 4.63
CA GLY A 157 20.87 -1.57 5.02
C GLY A 157 20.85 -0.34 5.92
N ASN A 158 21.86 -0.18 6.82
CA ASN A 158 21.96 1.03 7.64
C ASN A 158 22.12 2.31 6.80
N VAL A 159 22.86 2.23 5.69
CA VAL A 159 23.04 3.37 4.77
C VAL A 159 21.71 3.72 4.11
N GLU A 160 20.95 2.73 3.67
CA GLU A 160 19.68 2.93 3.01
C GLU A 160 18.58 3.39 3.99
N LEU A 161 18.60 2.88 5.24
CA LEU A 161 17.72 3.38 6.30
C LEU A 161 18.00 4.85 6.61
N ASP A 162 19.28 5.21 6.76
CA ASP A 162 19.68 6.60 7.02
C ASP A 162 19.29 7.52 5.87
N ARG A 163 19.47 7.07 4.62
CA ARG A 163 19.04 7.81 3.42
C ARG A 163 17.51 8.01 3.38
N PHE A 164 16.74 6.98 3.69
CA PHE A 164 15.27 7.07 3.79
C PHE A 164 14.85 8.04 4.89
N MET A 165 15.43 7.90 6.08
CA MET A 165 15.06 8.73 7.23
C MET A 165 15.43 10.21 7.02
N LYS A 166 16.61 10.50 6.50
CA LYS A 166 17.09 11.89 6.28
C LYS A 166 16.56 12.50 4.97
N GLY A 167 16.34 11.69 3.95
CA GLY A 167 15.88 12.18 2.64
C GLY A 167 14.37 12.34 2.53
N LEU A 168 13.61 11.58 3.31
CA LEU A 168 12.14 11.58 3.23
C LEU A 168 11.49 11.78 4.59
N TRP A 169 11.68 10.83 5.52
CA TRP A 169 10.78 10.70 6.66
C TRP A 169 10.87 11.87 7.64
N GLN A 170 12.09 12.20 8.07
CA GLN A 170 12.31 13.31 8.99
C GLN A 170 11.98 14.68 8.38
N PRO A 171 12.36 15.00 7.12
CA PRO A 171 11.96 16.24 6.46
C PRO A 171 10.44 16.37 6.27
N ALA A 172 9.75 15.31 5.87
CA ALA A 172 8.29 15.33 5.73
C ALA A 172 7.60 15.56 7.08
N ALA A 173 8.04 14.86 8.13
CA ALA A 173 7.57 15.10 9.50
C ALA A 173 7.82 16.55 9.98
N ALA A 174 8.99 17.11 9.67
CA ALA A 174 9.32 18.49 10.01
C ALA A 174 8.41 19.48 9.27
N ALA A 175 8.12 19.24 7.99
CA ALA A 175 7.19 20.07 7.21
C ALA A 175 5.79 20.10 7.85
N PHE A 176 5.26 18.95 8.28
CA PHE A 176 3.99 18.90 9.01
C PHE A 176 4.03 19.65 10.35
N ARG A 177 5.13 19.52 11.12
CA ARG A 177 5.29 20.28 12.37
C ARG A 177 5.33 21.79 12.14
N ASN A 178 5.86 22.23 10.99
CA ASN A 178 5.91 23.63 10.56
C ASN A 178 4.62 24.08 9.86
N ASN A 179 3.57 23.26 9.87
CA ASN A 179 2.29 23.53 9.21
C ASN A 179 2.42 23.80 7.70
N ASP A 180 3.37 23.13 7.03
CA ASP A 180 3.57 23.17 5.58
C ASP A 180 3.35 21.77 4.95
N PRO A 181 2.10 21.32 4.79
CA PRO A 181 1.79 20.04 4.20
C PRO A 181 2.20 19.93 2.72
N GLN A 182 2.29 21.06 2.01
CA GLN A 182 2.71 21.09 0.62
C GLN A 182 4.21 20.78 0.49
N ALA A 183 5.03 21.27 1.41
CA ALA A 183 6.44 20.88 1.47
C ALA A 183 6.58 19.37 1.75
N ALA A 184 5.75 18.79 2.62
CA ALA A 184 5.78 17.36 2.86
C ALA A 184 5.50 16.55 1.58
N LEU A 185 4.52 16.95 0.75
CA LEU A 185 4.25 16.32 -0.54
C LEU A 185 5.40 16.48 -1.53
N ARG A 186 5.99 17.68 -1.65
CA ARG A 186 7.16 17.90 -2.52
C ARG A 186 8.31 16.99 -2.14
N ILE A 187 8.66 16.94 -0.86
CA ILE A 187 9.73 16.08 -0.33
C ILE A 187 9.45 14.62 -0.69
N THR A 188 8.22 14.18 -0.53
CA THR A 188 7.82 12.80 -0.82
C THR A 188 7.93 12.49 -2.31
N CYS A 189 7.35 13.31 -3.17
CA CYS A 189 7.42 13.11 -4.61
C CYS A 189 8.85 13.17 -5.13
N ASP A 190 9.65 14.13 -4.65
CA ASP A 190 11.05 14.28 -5.04
C ASP A 190 11.90 13.06 -4.63
N TYR A 191 11.60 12.45 -3.49
CA TYR A 191 12.28 11.25 -3.03
C TYR A 191 11.99 10.02 -3.91
N PHE A 192 10.71 9.79 -4.24
CA PHE A 192 10.30 8.61 -5.01
C PHE A 192 10.53 8.76 -6.52
N SER A 193 10.27 9.95 -7.08
CA SER A 193 10.18 10.16 -8.53
C SER A 193 11.19 11.17 -9.06
N GLY A 194 12.04 11.74 -8.19
CA GLY A 194 13.07 12.73 -8.55
C GLY A 194 12.60 14.18 -8.42
N LYS A 195 13.59 15.07 -8.30
CA LYS A 195 13.38 16.50 -8.04
C LYS A 195 12.46 17.16 -9.06
N GLY A 196 11.46 17.90 -8.58
CA GLY A 196 10.48 18.63 -9.39
C GLY A 196 9.29 17.76 -9.85
N SER A 197 9.21 16.51 -9.40
CA SER A 197 8.13 15.60 -9.80
C SER A 197 6.75 16.07 -9.30
N TYR A 198 6.68 16.67 -8.12
CA TYR A 198 5.43 17.24 -7.61
C TYR A 198 4.90 18.39 -8.49
N GLU A 199 5.76 19.33 -8.89
CA GLU A 199 5.41 20.46 -9.75
C GLU A 199 5.02 20.01 -11.16
N ALA A 200 5.66 18.96 -11.66
CA ALA A 200 5.35 18.38 -12.96
C ALA A 200 4.08 17.52 -12.97
N MET A 201 3.57 17.13 -11.79
CA MET A 201 2.38 16.31 -11.68
C MET A 201 1.11 17.07 -12.10
N PRO A 202 0.17 16.42 -12.83
CA PRO A 202 -1.11 17.02 -13.18
C PRO A 202 -1.93 17.43 -11.94
N PRO A 203 -2.86 18.38 -12.08
CA PRO A 203 -3.70 18.83 -10.98
C PRO A 203 -4.46 17.71 -10.29
N ASP A 204 -4.98 16.71 -11.02
CA ASP A 204 -5.72 15.60 -10.44
C ASP A 204 -4.81 14.66 -9.62
N GLY A 205 -3.58 14.42 -10.08
CA GLY A 205 -2.59 13.68 -9.32
C GLY A 205 -2.23 14.38 -8.00
N ARG A 206 -1.96 15.70 -8.05
CA ARG A 206 -1.72 16.50 -6.84
C ARG A 206 -2.92 16.51 -5.89
N ARG A 207 -4.14 16.52 -6.44
CA ARG A 207 -5.36 16.41 -5.65
C ARG A 207 -5.46 15.07 -4.93
N ALA A 208 -5.19 13.97 -5.64
CA ALA A 208 -5.21 12.63 -5.04
C ALA A 208 -4.24 12.52 -3.86
N LEU A 209 -3.02 13.06 -3.98
CA LEU A 209 -2.07 13.13 -2.86
C LEU A 209 -2.58 14.04 -1.72
N THR A 210 -3.16 15.19 -2.06
CA THR A 210 -3.70 16.13 -1.08
C THR A 210 -4.87 15.55 -0.29
N ASP A 211 -5.72 14.75 -0.94
CA ASP A 211 -6.83 14.03 -0.30
C ASP A 211 -6.33 13.09 0.82
N ASN A 212 -5.10 12.58 0.72
CA ASN A 212 -4.50 11.60 1.63
C ASN A 212 -3.45 12.19 2.61
N LEU A 213 -3.34 13.51 2.68
CA LEU A 213 -2.40 14.22 3.59
C LEU A 213 -2.58 13.87 5.06
N ARG A 214 -3.81 13.54 5.49
CA ARG A 214 -4.10 13.16 6.89
C ARG A 214 -3.36 11.90 7.28
N GLU A 215 -3.41 10.90 6.42
CA GLU A 215 -2.66 9.64 6.63
C GLU A 215 -1.17 9.90 6.63
N TRP A 216 -0.65 10.65 5.65
CA TRP A 216 0.78 10.90 5.55
C TRP A 216 1.32 11.66 6.76
N LYS A 217 0.55 12.61 7.29
CA LYS A 217 0.84 13.28 8.56
C LYS A 217 0.84 12.26 9.70
N ALA A 218 -0.22 11.44 9.82
CA ALA A 218 -0.32 10.47 10.90
C ALA A 218 0.85 9.49 10.89
N LEU A 219 1.29 9.00 9.72
CA LEU A 219 2.45 8.11 9.59
C LEU A 219 3.76 8.82 9.90
N THR A 220 4.07 9.93 9.24
CA THR A 220 5.38 10.58 9.35
C THR A 220 5.63 11.21 10.72
N THR A 221 4.57 11.55 11.45
CA THR A 221 4.67 12.07 12.83
C THR A 221 4.43 10.99 13.89
N SER A 222 4.14 9.76 13.50
CA SER A 222 3.99 8.64 14.43
C SER A 222 5.31 8.32 15.14
N ARG A 223 5.20 7.87 16.39
CA ARG A 223 6.35 7.38 17.17
C ARG A 223 6.91 6.07 16.62
N ASP A 224 6.09 5.23 16.01
CA ASP A 224 6.49 3.94 15.45
C ASP A 224 5.62 3.51 14.25
N ALA A 225 5.70 4.25 13.14
CA ALA A 225 4.96 3.92 11.91
C ALA A 225 5.38 2.57 11.31
N PHE A 226 6.64 2.18 11.52
CA PHE A 226 7.21 0.92 11.03
C PHE A 226 7.54 -0.01 12.21
N PRO A 227 6.55 -0.69 12.80
CA PRO A 227 6.77 -1.58 13.94
C PRO A 227 7.72 -2.73 13.60
N THR A 228 8.36 -3.28 14.63
CA THR A 228 9.21 -4.46 14.45
C THR A 228 8.36 -5.66 14.06
N LEU A 229 8.77 -6.34 12.99
CA LEU A 229 8.19 -7.60 12.55
C LEU A 229 9.22 -8.72 12.76
N ASP A 230 8.82 -9.76 13.49
CA ASP A 230 9.66 -10.90 13.77
C ASP A 230 9.88 -11.75 12.50
N ARG A 231 11.15 -11.94 12.13
CA ARG A 231 11.53 -12.79 10.99
C ARG A 231 11.09 -14.24 11.16
N ASP A 232 11.08 -14.74 12.39
CA ASP A 232 10.65 -16.12 12.65
C ASP A 232 9.15 -16.29 12.48
N ALA A 233 8.36 -15.27 12.80
CA ALA A 233 6.93 -15.26 12.51
C ALA A 233 6.69 -15.25 10.98
N VAL A 234 7.48 -14.50 10.21
CA VAL A 234 7.39 -14.49 8.74
C VAL A 234 7.79 -15.85 8.15
N ARG A 235 8.87 -16.49 8.63
CA ARG A 235 9.28 -17.84 8.17
C ARG A 235 8.21 -18.92 8.39
N LYS A 236 7.36 -18.73 9.40
CA LYS A 236 6.29 -19.70 9.74
C LYS A 236 5.03 -19.55 8.88
N LEU A 237 4.97 -18.54 8.02
CA LEU A 237 3.85 -18.39 7.09
C LEU A 237 3.82 -19.59 6.14
N ASN A 238 2.67 -20.20 6.00
CA ASN A 238 2.48 -21.47 5.26
C ASN A 238 1.43 -21.39 4.14
N MET A 239 0.81 -20.21 3.95
CA MET A 239 -0.05 -19.96 2.80
C MET A 239 0.78 -19.77 1.52
N SER A 240 0.12 -19.80 0.35
CA SER A 240 0.78 -19.40 -0.91
C SER A 240 1.14 -17.92 -0.87
N ILE A 241 2.40 -17.59 -1.14
CA ILE A 241 2.92 -16.23 -1.09
C ILE A 241 3.51 -15.83 -2.43
N PHE A 242 3.19 -14.62 -2.88
CA PHE A 242 3.73 -14.02 -4.06
C PHE A 242 4.36 -12.66 -3.74
N LEU A 243 5.63 -12.50 -4.13
CA LEU A 243 6.38 -11.26 -3.95
C LEU A 243 6.48 -10.53 -5.30
N LEU A 244 6.01 -9.32 -5.35
CA LEU A 244 6.05 -8.47 -6.55
C LEU A 244 6.94 -7.26 -6.28
N SER A 245 7.85 -6.95 -7.20
CA SER A 245 8.73 -5.78 -7.08
C SER A 245 8.96 -5.12 -8.44
N GLY A 246 9.33 -3.85 -8.45
CA GLY A 246 9.85 -3.19 -9.64
C GLY A 246 11.33 -3.54 -9.84
N GLU A 247 11.75 -3.81 -11.09
CA GLU A 247 13.16 -4.05 -11.41
C GLU A 247 14.05 -2.85 -11.02
N LYS A 248 13.50 -1.64 -11.07
CA LYS A 248 14.17 -0.37 -10.75
C LYS A 248 13.70 0.22 -9.42
N THR A 249 13.24 -0.62 -8.51
CA THR A 249 12.79 -0.18 -7.18
C THR A 249 13.91 0.48 -6.36
N LEU A 250 13.50 1.21 -5.33
CA LEU A 250 14.42 1.89 -4.43
C LEU A 250 15.31 0.90 -3.67
N PRO A 251 16.59 1.24 -3.43
CA PRO A 251 17.53 0.36 -2.74
C PRO A 251 17.04 -0.22 -1.41
N PRO A 252 16.41 0.55 -0.49
CA PRO A 252 15.91 -0.02 0.76
C PRO A 252 14.83 -1.08 0.55
N LEU A 253 13.92 -0.88 -0.41
CA LEU A 253 12.86 -1.84 -0.73
C LEU A 253 13.42 -3.09 -1.41
N ARG A 254 14.43 -2.93 -2.27
CA ARG A 254 15.14 -4.06 -2.88
C ARG A 254 15.77 -4.95 -1.82
N LEU A 255 16.52 -4.38 -0.86
CA LEU A 255 17.12 -5.14 0.24
C LEU A 255 16.09 -5.89 1.08
N ILE A 256 14.95 -5.27 1.36
CA ILE A 256 13.86 -5.90 2.10
C ILE A 256 13.24 -7.04 1.28
N ASN A 257 13.01 -6.86 -0.02
CA ASN A 257 12.49 -7.91 -0.89
C ASN A 257 13.45 -9.10 -1.00
N GLU A 258 14.75 -8.87 -1.12
CA GLU A 258 15.79 -9.92 -1.11
C GLU A 258 15.75 -10.70 0.20
N GLU A 259 15.57 -10.02 1.34
CA GLU A 259 15.42 -10.66 2.65
C GLU A 259 14.11 -11.46 2.73
N LEU A 260 13.00 -10.96 2.21
CA LEU A 260 11.74 -11.71 2.14
C LEU A 260 11.88 -12.98 1.30
N ILE A 261 12.51 -12.92 0.13
CA ILE A 261 12.79 -14.10 -0.70
C ILE A 261 13.62 -15.12 0.07
N ARG A 262 14.61 -14.67 0.84
CA ARG A 262 15.44 -15.55 1.67
C ARG A 262 14.66 -16.20 2.82
N LEU A 263 13.72 -15.48 3.43
CA LEU A 263 12.89 -15.96 4.54
C LEU A 263 11.77 -16.91 4.08
N LEU A 264 11.31 -16.74 2.85
CA LEU A 264 10.15 -17.42 2.25
C LEU A 264 10.57 -18.18 0.98
N PRO A 265 11.36 -19.25 1.10
CA PRO A 265 11.95 -19.95 -0.06
C PRO A 265 10.92 -20.60 -0.99
N ASN A 266 9.68 -20.78 -0.54
CA ASN A 266 8.57 -21.32 -1.33
C ASN A 266 7.69 -20.21 -1.95
N ALA A 267 7.97 -18.94 -1.69
CA ALA A 267 7.24 -17.85 -2.31
C ALA A 267 7.63 -17.72 -3.79
N GLU A 268 6.63 -17.54 -4.63
CA GLU A 268 6.88 -17.09 -6.00
C GLU A 268 7.28 -15.62 -5.98
N HIS A 269 8.16 -15.19 -6.88
CA HIS A 269 8.49 -13.77 -6.99
C HIS A 269 8.69 -13.34 -8.44
N VAL A 270 8.31 -12.10 -8.72
CA VAL A 270 8.50 -11.46 -10.01
C VAL A 270 8.99 -10.03 -9.82
N ALA A 271 10.07 -9.68 -10.52
CA ALA A 271 10.48 -8.29 -10.72
C ALA A 271 9.85 -7.78 -12.02
N VAL A 272 8.98 -6.78 -11.93
CA VAL A 272 8.30 -6.17 -13.08
C VAL A 272 9.32 -5.42 -13.93
N PRO A 273 9.53 -5.80 -15.21
CA PRO A 273 10.59 -5.23 -16.02
C PRO A 273 10.42 -3.72 -16.22
N ASN A 274 11.51 -2.98 -16.04
CA ASN A 274 11.59 -1.53 -16.19
C ASN A 274 10.64 -0.70 -15.31
N ALA A 275 10.00 -1.30 -14.31
CA ALA A 275 9.15 -0.59 -13.35
C ALA A 275 9.95 -0.15 -12.12
N THR A 276 9.53 0.97 -11.53
CA THR A 276 9.98 1.47 -10.24
C THR A 276 9.08 0.96 -9.11
N HIS A 277 9.12 1.61 -7.94
CA HIS A 277 8.16 1.35 -6.87
C HIS A 277 6.70 1.54 -7.33
N ASP A 278 6.47 2.49 -8.23
CA ASP A 278 5.13 2.83 -8.76
C ASP A 278 4.63 1.84 -9.83
N MET A 279 5.02 0.56 -9.74
CA MET A 279 4.75 -0.48 -10.73
C MET A 279 3.26 -0.65 -11.09
N TRP A 280 2.35 -0.45 -10.13
CA TRP A 280 0.91 -0.54 -10.36
C TRP A 280 0.36 0.58 -11.23
N ILE A 281 1.05 1.73 -11.25
CA ILE A 281 0.74 2.87 -12.12
C ILE A 281 1.46 2.74 -13.47
N GLU A 282 2.73 2.36 -13.44
CA GLU A 282 3.58 2.29 -14.64
C GLU A 282 3.27 1.10 -15.53
N LYS A 283 2.89 -0.04 -14.93
CA LYS A 283 2.68 -1.33 -15.60
C LYS A 283 1.43 -2.05 -15.08
N PRO A 284 0.25 -1.40 -15.06
CA PRO A 284 -0.97 -1.93 -14.42
C PRO A 284 -1.40 -3.28 -15.03
N GLU A 285 -1.25 -3.44 -16.34
CA GLU A 285 -1.61 -4.69 -17.01
C GLU A 285 -0.70 -5.84 -16.59
N VAL A 286 0.63 -5.62 -16.60
CA VAL A 286 1.62 -6.64 -16.22
C VAL A 286 1.42 -7.06 -14.77
N CYS A 287 1.27 -6.09 -13.86
CA CYS A 287 1.03 -6.37 -12.44
C CYS A 287 -0.28 -7.16 -12.24
N GLY A 288 -1.36 -6.69 -12.86
CA GLY A 288 -2.67 -7.32 -12.73
C GLY A 288 -2.72 -8.73 -13.30
N GLU A 289 -2.14 -8.97 -14.48
CA GLU A 289 -2.08 -10.30 -15.10
C GLU A 289 -1.23 -11.28 -14.30
N THR A 290 -0.07 -10.81 -13.83
CA THR A 290 0.86 -11.64 -13.05
C THR A 290 0.22 -12.07 -11.72
N VAL A 291 -0.40 -11.13 -10.99
CA VAL A 291 -1.12 -11.44 -9.75
C VAL A 291 -2.35 -12.30 -10.01
N ARG A 292 -3.11 -12.02 -11.07
CA ARG A 292 -4.26 -12.85 -11.46
C ARG A 292 -3.83 -14.30 -11.73
N SER A 293 -2.75 -14.48 -12.50
CA SER A 293 -2.21 -15.81 -12.81
C SER A 293 -1.80 -16.58 -11.55
N PHE A 294 -1.21 -15.90 -10.56
CA PHE A 294 -0.88 -16.51 -9.27
C PHE A 294 -2.15 -16.95 -8.53
N LEU A 295 -3.14 -16.06 -8.36
CA LEU A 295 -4.40 -16.35 -7.66
C LEU A 295 -5.21 -17.48 -8.33
N ASP A 296 -5.12 -17.65 -9.65
CA ASP A 296 -5.82 -18.70 -10.38
C ASP A 296 -5.20 -20.10 -10.19
N ARG A 297 -3.94 -20.18 -9.74
CA ARG A 297 -3.25 -21.46 -9.49
C ARG A 297 -3.39 -21.96 -8.05
N HIS A 298 -3.76 -21.08 -7.15
CA HIS A 298 -3.83 -21.35 -5.71
C HIS A 298 -5.21 -21.01 -5.13
#